data_6b53b57dbf5d42a5a4d5c0b991cb8c5d
#
_entry.id   6b53b57dbf5d42a5a4d5c0b991cb8c5d
#
_cell.length_a   1.000
_cell.length_b   1.000
_cell.length_c   1.000
_cell.angle_alpha   90.00
_cell.angle_beta   90.00
_cell.angle_gamma   90.00
#
_symmetry.space_group_name_H-M   'P 1'
#
loop_
_entity.id
_entity.type
_entity.pdbx_description
1 polymer ?
#
loop_
_entity_poly.entity_id
_entity_poly.type
_entity_poly.pdbx_seq_one_letter_code
_entity_poly.pdbx_strand_id
1 'polypeptide(L)'
;MDKRQRRRLRDLLAKLDDGERTRLAKRAAKLRQAALRTMTGDARRPELEDFLLRLLDEQEKAAAGFAAAPGAAAASPAGLDGSRRGTVIAVTAGACVVQAGDDSLEAVLPADLTRRQQSGLAVGDEVLLEPFGEGHRVTAVLPRRSLLTRADPHDARRSRAIAANVDIVVVVVAAKAPPLHPRLIDRYLVAVERSGARAALVANKVDLLDDDERRDVRVRLGPYRELGVPVIDCSAADGEGIEELRATLAGATCVFVGQSGVGKSSLLNALHATAAAKTGAVRAGDGRGRHTTSASSLYELPGGVRVIDTPGIRQFSVDDADAITLADGFAEFAPYATRCRFRDCTHAHEPGCAVKAAVDDGAIARTRYASYRKLLGGDGDDPQQGDGAENTG
;
A
#
# COMPACT_ATOMS: atom_id res chain seq x y z
N MET A 1 -16.97 -27.68 8.42
CA MET A 1 -15.76 -28.05 9.22
C MET A 1 -16.08 -29.07 10.30
N ASP A 2 -15.17 -30.04 10.53
CA ASP A 2 -15.28 -30.98 11.66
C ASP A 2 -14.74 -30.39 12.97
N LYS A 3 -14.91 -31.11 14.09
CA LYS A 3 -14.51 -30.65 15.44
C LYS A 3 -12.98 -30.45 15.57
N ARG A 4 -12.19 -31.24 14.85
CA ARG A 4 -10.71 -31.17 14.84
C ARG A 4 -10.23 -29.93 14.06
N GLN A 5 -10.83 -29.65 12.92
CA GLN A 5 -10.56 -28.46 12.12
C GLN A 5 -10.90 -27.16 12.85
N ARG A 6 -12.04 -27.10 13.58
CA ARG A 6 -12.43 -25.94 14.39
C ARG A 6 -11.47 -25.69 15.57
N ARG A 7 -10.93 -26.75 16.18
CA ARG A 7 -9.92 -26.62 17.22
C ARG A 7 -8.62 -26.05 16.63
N ARG A 8 -8.14 -26.60 15.51
CA ARG A 8 -6.95 -26.14 14.81
C ARG A 8 -7.06 -24.67 14.38
N LEU A 9 -8.21 -24.27 13.84
CA LEU A 9 -8.46 -22.88 13.46
C LEU A 9 -8.32 -21.94 14.67
N ARG A 10 -8.89 -22.30 15.82
CA ARG A 10 -8.76 -21.49 17.05
C ARG A 10 -7.31 -21.37 17.51
N ASP A 11 -6.57 -22.47 17.50
CA ASP A 11 -5.17 -22.50 17.93
C ASP A 11 -4.29 -21.64 17.01
N LEU A 12 -4.56 -21.63 15.72
CA LEU A 12 -3.84 -20.78 14.74
C LEU A 12 -4.19 -19.30 14.89
N LEU A 13 -5.48 -18.97 15.03
CA LEU A 13 -5.92 -17.58 15.25
C LEU A 13 -5.38 -16.98 16.56
N ALA A 14 -5.20 -17.80 17.59
CA ALA A 14 -4.65 -17.35 18.87
C ALA A 14 -3.19 -16.87 18.77
N LYS A 15 -2.44 -17.29 17.75
CA LYS A 15 -1.05 -16.90 17.50
C LYS A 15 -0.90 -15.56 16.79
N LEU A 16 -2.00 -15.02 16.24
CA LEU A 16 -2.00 -13.79 15.47
C LEU A 16 -2.38 -12.58 16.33
N ASP A 17 -1.84 -11.41 16.01
CA ASP A 17 -2.32 -10.15 16.56
C ASP A 17 -3.69 -9.75 16.00
N ASP A 18 -4.34 -8.74 16.61
CA ASP A 18 -5.70 -8.32 16.21
C ASP A 18 -5.75 -7.73 14.79
N GLY A 19 -4.67 -7.06 14.35
CA GLY A 19 -4.54 -6.53 12.99
C GLY A 19 -4.40 -7.65 11.95
N GLU A 20 -3.62 -8.66 12.25
CA GLU A 20 -3.46 -9.86 11.41
C GLU A 20 -4.76 -10.66 11.29
N ARG A 21 -5.46 -10.87 12.43
CA ARG A 21 -6.78 -11.52 12.44
C ARG A 21 -7.78 -10.78 11.57
N THR A 22 -7.82 -9.46 11.66
CA THR A 22 -8.73 -8.62 10.88
C THR A 22 -8.42 -8.72 9.38
N ARG A 23 -7.14 -8.64 8.98
CA ARG A 23 -6.71 -8.79 7.58
C ARG A 23 -7.05 -10.17 7.02
N LEU A 24 -6.80 -11.22 7.81
CA LEU A 24 -7.09 -12.59 7.42
C LEU A 24 -8.59 -12.84 7.25
N ALA A 25 -9.42 -12.32 8.17
CA ALA A 25 -10.87 -12.43 8.09
C ALA A 25 -11.43 -11.74 6.85
N LYS A 26 -10.95 -10.54 6.51
CA LYS A 26 -11.28 -9.82 5.28
C LYS A 26 -10.94 -10.64 4.03
N ARG A 27 -9.73 -11.20 3.98
CA ARG A 27 -9.28 -12.03 2.84
C ARG A 27 -10.11 -13.31 2.68
N ALA A 28 -10.44 -13.99 3.77
CA ALA A 28 -11.29 -15.17 3.77
C ALA A 28 -12.72 -14.86 3.31
N ALA A 29 -13.30 -13.74 3.76
CA ALA A 29 -14.61 -13.28 3.34
C ALA A 29 -14.65 -13.02 1.82
N LYS A 30 -13.61 -12.41 1.27
CA LYS A 30 -13.48 -12.14 -0.18
C LYS A 30 -13.41 -13.43 -0.99
N LEU A 31 -12.60 -14.39 -0.57
CA LEU A 31 -12.48 -15.70 -1.25
C LEU A 31 -13.80 -16.48 -1.19
N ARG A 32 -14.50 -16.47 -0.04
CA ARG A 32 -15.82 -17.08 0.10
C ARG A 32 -16.83 -16.45 -0.85
N GLN A 33 -16.84 -15.14 -0.96
CA GLN A 33 -17.76 -14.43 -1.86
C GLN A 33 -17.49 -14.76 -3.33
N ALA A 34 -16.23 -14.82 -3.74
CA ALA A 34 -15.84 -15.24 -5.08
C ALA A 34 -16.29 -16.68 -5.38
N ALA A 35 -16.07 -17.61 -4.44
CA ALA A 35 -16.51 -19.00 -4.58
C ALA A 35 -18.04 -19.14 -4.70
N LEU A 36 -18.81 -18.35 -3.93
CA LEU A 36 -20.28 -18.36 -4.00
C LEU A 36 -20.83 -17.86 -5.34
N ARG A 37 -20.08 -16.98 -6.05
CA ARG A 37 -20.47 -16.48 -7.39
C ARG A 37 -20.30 -17.51 -8.51
N THR A 38 -19.38 -18.44 -8.34
CA THR A 38 -19.06 -19.47 -9.36
C THR A 38 -19.81 -20.79 -9.13
N MET A 39 -20.50 -20.94 -8.01
CA MET A 39 -21.24 -22.16 -7.67
C MET A 39 -22.60 -22.18 -8.36
N THR A 40 -22.78 -23.13 -9.27
CA THR A 40 -24.08 -23.49 -9.90
C THR A 40 -24.55 -24.83 -9.32
N GLY A 41 -25.78 -24.85 -8.77
CA GLY A 41 -26.39 -26.09 -8.29
C GLY A 41 -26.40 -26.27 -6.76
N ASP A 42 -26.86 -27.46 -6.31
CA ASP A 42 -27.16 -27.82 -4.90
C ASP A 42 -25.92 -28.17 -4.05
N ALA A 43 -24.74 -27.68 -4.41
CA ALA A 43 -23.51 -27.93 -3.67
C ALA A 43 -23.51 -27.22 -2.31
N ARG A 44 -23.02 -27.90 -1.26
CA ARG A 44 -22.89 -27.35 0.10
C ARG A 44 -22.09 -26.03 0.04
N ARG A 45 -22.72 -24.96 0.52
CA ARG A 45 -22.09 -23.62 0.54
C ARG A 45 -20.92 -23.62 1.54
N PRO A 46 -19.71 -23.20 1.12
CA PRO A 46 -18.54 -23.16 1.98
C PRO A 46 -18.73 -22.12 3.09
N GLU A 47 -18.32 -22.48 4.31
CA GLU A 47 -18.34 -21.58 5.47
C GLU A 47 -17.10 -20.66 5.45
N LEU A 48 -17.19 -19.49 6.07
CA LEU A 48 -16.07 -18.55 6.18
C LEU A 48 -14.85 -19.20 6.84
N GLU A 49 -15.11 -20.05 7.82
CA GLU A 49 -14.11 -20.80 8.57
C GLU A 49 -13.27 -21.75 7.68
N ASP A 50 -13.85 -22.30 6.60
CA ASP A 50 -13.11 -23.15 5.66
C ASP A 50 -12.04 -22.35 4.88
N PHE A 51 -12.34 -21.08 4.56
CA PHE A 51 -11.38 -20.18 3.89
C PHE A 51 -10.32 -19.67 4.87
N LEU A 52 -10.71 -19.36 6.12
CA LEU A 52 -9.76 -18.97 7.16
C LEU A 52 -8.74 -20.08 7.43
N LEU A 53 -9.20 -21.32 7.56
CA LEU A 53 -8.31 -22.45 7.78
C LEU A 53 -7.37 -22.67 6.61
N ARG A 54 -7.86 -22.57 5.36
CA ARG A 54 -7.02 -22.68 4.16
C ARG A 54 -5.93 -21.60 4.11
N LEU A 55 -6.29 -20.36 4.37
CA LEU A 55 -5.33 -19.26 4.36
C LEU A 55 -4.26 -19.42 5.45
N LEU A 56 -4.65 -19.89 6.63
CA LEU A 56 -3.72 -20.18 7.73
C LEU A 56 -2.83 -21.39 7.41
N ASP A 57 -3.39 -22.45 6.81
CA ASP A 57 -2.62 -23.62 6.37
C ASP A 57 -1.62 -23.24 5.25
N GLU A 58 -1.99 -22.32 4.35
CA GLU A 58 -1.09 -21.77 3.33
C GLU A 58 0.04 -20.95 3.98
N GLN A 59 -0.28 -20.13 4.99
CA GLN A 59 0.71 -19.38 5.76
C GLN A 59 1.63 -20.30 6.58
N GLU A 60 1.09 -21.33 7.26
CA GLU A 60 1.90 -22.33 7.96
C GLU A 60 2.78 -23.14 7.01
N LYS A 61 2.27 -23.55 5.84
CA LYS A 61 3.06 -24.24 4.82
C LYS A 61 4.15 -23.37 4.25
N ALA A 62 3.86 -22.09 4.01
CA ALA A 62 4.86 -21.11 3.61
C ALA A 62 5.91 -20.90 4.72
N ALA A 63 5.49 -20.84 5.99
CA ALA A 63 6.37 -20.74 7.14
C ALA A 63 7.11 -22.06 7.44
N ALA A 64 6.47 -23.23 7.25
CA ALA A 64 7.07 -24.54 7.48
C ALA A 64 8.01 -24.97 6.34
N GLY A 65 7.77 -24.54 5.11
CA GLY A 65 8.77 -24.58 4.04
C GLY A 65 10.02 -23.75 4.38
N PHE A 66 9.88 -22.82 5.35
CA PHE A 66 10.94 -21.99 5.93
C PHE A 66 11.57 -22.61 7.20
N ALA A 67 10.85 -23.51 7.91
CA ALA A 67 11.22 -23.99 9.25
C ALA A 67 11.88 -25.36 9.30
N ALA A 68 12.25 -25.97 8.16
CA ALA A 68 12.95 -27.23 8.12
C ALA A 68 14.48 -27.07 8.26
N ALA A 69 14.93 -26.19 9.20
CA ALA A 69 16.30 -26.24 9.73
C ALA A 69 16.31 -25.84 11.20
N PRO A 70 16.75 -26.72 12.14
CA PRO A 70 16.81 -26.38 13.55
C PRO A 70 18.04 -25.49 13.83
N GLY A 71 17.83 -24.33 14.41
CA GLY A 71 18.83 -23.52 15.07
C GLY A 71 19.56 -22.52 14.20
N ALA A 72 18.99 -21.30 14.08
CA ALA A 72 19.79 -20.15 13.68
C ALA A 72 19.29 -18.87 14.39
N ALA A 73 20.05 -18.48 15.40
CA ALA A 73 20.20 -17.06 15.74
C ALA A 73 20.88 -16.39 14.55
N ALA A 74 20.30 -15.26 14.09
CA ALA A 74 20.90 -14.23 13.25
C ALA A 74 22.03 -14.65 12.29
N ALA A 75 21.74 -15.52 11.34
CA ALA A 75 22.56 -15.73 10.15
C ALA A 75 21.67 -15.62 8.92
N SER A 76 22.10 -14.83 7.93
CA SER A 76 21.49 -14.82 6.60
C SER A 76 21.22 -16.25 6.15
N PRO A 77 19.99 -16.62 5.76
CA PRO A 77 19.75 -17.98 5.32
C PRO A 77 20.50 -18.19 4.00
N ALA A 78 21.60 -18.92 4.06
CA ALA A 78 22.17 -19.52 2.87
C ALA A 78 21.09 -20.39 2.26
N GLY A 79 20.74 -20.12 1.00
CA GLY A 79 19.70 -20.85 0.28
C GLY A 79 20.05 -22.32 0.19
N LEU A 80 19.03 -23.13 0.02
CA LEU A 80 19.15 -24.53 -0.36
C LEU A 80 20.07 -24.60 -1.60
N ASP A 81 21.17 -25.32 -1.45
CA ASP A 81 22.08 -25.69 -2.53
C ASP A 81 22.80 -24.51 -3.25
N GLY A 82 23.41 -23.59 -2.48
CA GLY A 82 24.26 -22.52 -3.04
C GLY A 82 23.47 -21.30 -3.59
N SER A 83 22.16 -21.25 -3.45
CA SER A 83 21.38 -20.10 -3.85
C SER A 83 21.50 -18.95 -2.84
N ARG A 84 21.63 -17.70 -3.34
CA ARG A 84 21.76 -16.49 -2.53
C ARG A 84 20.45 -15.69 -2.57
N ARG A 85 19.96 -15.25 -1.40
CA ARG A 85 18.77 -14.39 -1.31
C ARG A 85 19.16 -12.92 -1.41
N GLY A 86 18.36 -12.12 -2.11
CA GLY A 86 18.53 -10.68 -2.19
C GLY A 86 17.26 -9.95 -2.56
N THR A 87 17.33 -8.61 -2.49
CA THR A 87 16.24 -7.68 -2.84
C THR A 87 16.56 -7.01 -4.16
N VAL A 88 15.60 -6.98 -5.07
CA VAL A 88 15.73 -6.28 -6.35
C VAL A 88 15.73 -4.77 -6.10
N ILE A 89 16.84 -4.11 -6.45
CA ILE A 89 17.01 -2.66 -6.26
C ILE A 89 16.89 -1.87 -7.56
N ALA A 90 17.04 -2.51 -8.71
CA ALA A 90 16.79 -1.92 -10.01
C ALA A 90 16.35 -2.99 -11.01
N VAL A 91 15.50 -2.61 -11.97
CA VAL A 91 15.02 -3.48 -13.05
C VAL A 91 15.26 -2.80 -14.39
N THR A 92 15.84 -3.53 -15.33
CA THR A 92 16.05 -3.13 -16.71
C THR A 92 15.46 -4.16 -17.68
N ALA A 93 15.55 -3.94 -18.97
CA ALA A 93 15.05 -4.89 -19.97
C ALA A 93 15.88 -6.21 -19.93
N GLY A 94 15.31 -7.26 -19.34
CA GLY A 94 15.91 -8.61 -19.29
C GLY A 94 16.94 -8.84 -18.18
N ALA A 95 17.22 -7.84 -17.31
CA ALA A 95 18.15 -7.95 -16.20
C ALA A 95 17.66 -7.16 -14.99
N CYS A 96 18.24 -7.45 -13.83
CA CYS A 96 18.02 -6.68 -12.61
C CYS A 96 19.30 -6.56 -11.79
N VAL A 97 19.33 -5.59 -10.89
CA VAL A 97 20.36 -5.47 -9.87
C VAL A 97 19.73 -5.90 -8.55
N VAL A 98 20.42 -6.78 -7.84
CA VAL A 98 19.95 -7.38 -6.59
C VAL A 98 20.92 -7.06 -5.48
N GLN A 99 20.42 -6.48 -4.39
CA GLN A 99 21.19 -6.29 -3.15
C GLN A 99 21.13 -7.59 -2.33
N ALA A 100 22.27 -8.21 -2.09
CA ALA A 100 22.40 -9.45 -1.32
C ALA A 100 23.45 -9.26 -0.21
N GLY A 101 23.01 -8.86 0.99
CA GLY A 101 23.88 -8.33 2.04
C GLY A 101 24.47 -6.99 1.58
N ASP A 102 25.81 -6.86 1.69
CA ASP A 102 26.53 -5.64 1.27
C ASP A 102 26.85 -5.60 -0.23
N ASP A 103 26.59 -6.71 -0.97
CA ASP A 103 26.94 -6.82 -2.39
C ASP A 103 25.75 -6.45 -3.29
N SER A 104 26.02 -5.66 -4.34
CA SER A 104 25.10 -5.41 -5.45
C SER A 104 25.49 -6.32 -6.62
N LEU A 105 24.58 -7.22 -6.99
CA LEU A 105 24.79 -8.27 -7.97
C LEU A 105 23.92 -8.04 -9.20
N GLU A 106 24.54 -8.06 -10.40
CA GLU A 106 23.79 -8.12 -11.64
C GLU A 106 23.26 -9.53 -11.88
N ALA A 107 21.98 -9.64 -12.24
CA ALA A 107 21.33 -10.90 -12.49
C ALA A 107 20.46 -10.85 -13.74
N VAL A 108 20.50 -11.90 -14.54
CA VAL A 108 19.61 -12.08 -15.69
C VAL A 108 18.28 -12.67 -15.26
N LEU A 109 17.23 -12.32 -15.99
CA LEU A 109 15.88 -12.80 -15.79
C LEU A 109 15.56 -13.88 -16.83
N PRO A 110 15.34 -15.13 -16.42
CA PRO A 110 14.87 -16.18 -17.34
C PRO A 110 13.49 -15.83 -17.93
N ALA A 111 13.32 -16.08 -19.21
CA ALA A 111 12.07 -15.76 -19.92
C ALA A 111 10.84 -16.52 -19.40
N ASP A 112 11.02 -17.68 -18.79
CA ASP A 112 9.96 -18.47 -18.17
C ASP A 112 9.48 -17.85 -16.84
N LEU A 113 10.36 -17.28 -16.02
CA LEU A 113 10.00 -16.52 -14.81
C LEU A 113 9.18 -15.29 -15.17
N THR A 114 9.59 -14.56 -16.22
CA THR A 114 8.86 -13.38 -16.70
C THR A 114 7.45 -13.74 -17.19
N ARG A 115 7.26 -14.91 -17.79
CA ARG A 115 5.96 -15.41 -18.26
C ARG A 115 5.06 -15.91 -17.13
N ARG A 116 5.63 -16.51 -16.08
CA ARG A 116 4.85 -17.06 -14.93
C ARG A 116 4.34 -15.95 -14.01
N GLN A 117 4.98 -14.80 -13.99
CA GLN A 117 4.54 -13.66 -13.20
C GLN A 117 3.60 -12.77 -14.02
N GLN A 118 2.32 -12.75 -13.66
CA GLN A 118 1.29 -11.93 -14.33
C GLN A 118 1.62 -10.43 -14.34
N SER A 119 2.38 -9.95 -13.37
CA SER A 119 2.72 -8.53 -13.19
C SER A 119 4.19 -8.17 -13.47
N GLY A 120 5.05 -9.15 -13.78
CA GLY A 120 6.50 -8.94 -13.98
C GLY A 120 7.30 -8.77 -12.68
N LEU A 121 8.63 -8.63 -12.81
CA LEU A 121 9.53 -8.31 -11.70
C LEU A 121 9.45 -6.82 -11.37
N ALA A 122 9.50 -6.49 -10.07
CA ALA A 122 9.47 -5.12 -9.57
C ALA A 122 10.62 -4.85 -8.61
N VAL A 123 10.98 -3.58 -8.47
CA VAL A 123 11.87 -3.14 -7.40
C VAL A 123 11.21 -3.43 -6.04
N GLY A 124 12.00 -3.98 -5.11
CA GLY A 124 11.53 -4.47 -3.82
C GLY A 124 11.17 -5.96 -3.80
N ASP A 125 11.16 -6.66 -4.95
CA ASP A 125 11.00 -8.12 -4.95
C ASP A 125 12.15 -8.81 -4.23
N GLU A 126 11.83 -9.80 -3.42
CA GLU A 126 12.81 -10.71 -2.87
C GLU A 126 13.01 -11.90 -3.80
N VAL A 127 14.26 -12.21 -4.11
CA VAL A 127 14.62 -13.22 -5.11
C VAL A 127 15.68 -14.18 -4.59
N LEU A 128 15.70 -15.37 -5.20
CA LEU A 128 16.81 -16.31 -5.08
C LEU A 128 17.69 -16.19 -6.31
N LEU A 129 18.98 -16.19 -6.08
CA LEU A 129 20.02 -16.09 -7.10
C LEU A 129 20.92 -17.33 -7.10
N GLU A 130 21.36 -17.75 -8.28
CA GLU A 130 22.44 -18.70 -8.41
C GLU A 130 23.53 -18.13 -9.35
N PRO A 131 24.78 -18.58 -9.23
CA PRO A 131 25.84 -18.21 -10.17
C PRO A 131 25.47 -18.64 -11.61
N PHE A 132 25.73 -17.75 -12.59
CA PHE A 132 25.46 -18.02 -13.99
C PHE A 132 26.49 -17.28 -14.87
N GLY A 133 27.41 -18.00 -15.44
CA GLY A 133 28.56 -17.42 -16.18
C GLY A 133 29.42 -16.56 -15.23
N GLU A 134 29.71 -15.35 -15.63
CA GLU A 134 30.45 -14.37 -14.80
C GLU A 134 29.51 -13.56 -13.85
N GLY A 135 28.22 -13.75 -13.91
CA GLY A 135 27.20 -13.06 -13.13
C GLY A 135 26.27 -14.01 -12.37
N HIS A 136 25.02 -13.62 -12.26
CA HIS A 136 23.97 -14.38 -11.56
C HIS A 136 22.73 -14.49 -12.41
N ARG A 137 21.87 -15.46 -12.08
CA ARG A 137 20.50 -15.51 -12.60
C ARG A 137 19.48 -15.62 -11.47
N VAL A 138 18.33 -15.03 -11.65
CA VAL A 138 17.18 -15.19 -10.77
C VAL A 138 16.55 -16.57 -10.99
N THR A 139 16.48 -17.36 -9.94
CA THR A 139 15.87 -18.71 -9.99
C THR A 139 14.45 -18.73 -9.47
N ALA A 140 14.13 -17.83 -8.52
CA ALA A 140 12.78 -17.69 -7.97
C ALA A 140 12.54 -16.26 -7.50
N VAL A 141 11.27 -15.84 -7.57
CA VAL A 141 10.76 -14.64 -6.89
C VAL A 141 9.92 -15.11 -5.72
N LEU A 142 10.26 -14.61 -4.53
CA LEU A 142 9.60 -15.00 -3.29
C LEU A 142 8.21 -14.35 -3.17
N PRO A 143 7.31 -14.91 -2.33
CA PRO A 143 5.98 -14.35 -2.13
C PRO A 143 6.02 -12.89 -1.68
N ARG A 144 5.24 -12.05 -2.34
CA ARG A 144 5.13 -10.62 -2.05
C ARG A 144 4.19 -10.38 -0.88
N ARG A 145 4.60 -9.51 0.07
CA ARG A 145 3.77 -9.02 1.18
C ARG A 145 2.81 -7.93 0.72
N SER A 146 3.29 -7.08 -0.17
CA SER A 146 2.52 -6.01 -0.81
C SER A 146 2.94 -5.85 -2.27
N LEU A 147 2.04 -5.31 -3.10
CA LEU A 147 2.31 -5.07 -4.52
C LEU A 147 1.58 -3.81 -4.99
N LEU A 148 2.34 -2.81 -5.37
CA LEU A 148 1.83 -1.63 -6.04
C LEU A 148 1.81 -1.89 -7.54
N THR A 149 0.65 -1.69 -8.16
CA THR A 149 0.44 -1.88 -9.59
C THR A 149 -0.12 -0.63 -10.24
N ARG A 150 0.05 -0.55 -11.56
CA ARG A 150 -0.67 0.40 -12.41
C ARG A 150 -1.32 -0.35 -13.56
N ALA A 151 -2.39 0.19 -14.12
CA ALA A 151 -2.95 -0.32 -15.37
C ALA A 151 -1.90 -0.28 -16.49
N ASP A 152 -1.88 -1.31 -17.34
CA ASP A 152 -1.06 -1.28 -18.55
C ASP A 152 -1.69 -0.29 -19.55
N PRO A 153 -0.93 0.69 -20.08
CA PRO A 153 -1.47 1.66 -21.04
C PRO A 153 -2.02 1.06 -22.33
N HIS A 154 -1.61 -0.17 -22.66
CA HIS A 154 -1.98 -0.86 -23.89
C HIS A 154 -3.00 -1.98 -23.68
N ASP A 155 -3.22 -2.42 -22.44
CA ASP A 155 -4.18 -3.47 -22.10
C ASP A 155 -4.73 -3.23 -20.68
N ALA A 156 -5.90 -2.63 -20.59
CA ALA A 156 -6.58 -2.33 -19.31
C ALA A 156 -6.86 -3.59 -18.46
N ARG A 157 -6.80 -4.79 -19.05
CA ARG A 157 -6.95 -6.07 -18.32
C ARG A 157 -5.67 -6.51 -17.63
N ARG A 158 -4.53 -5.87 -17.93
CA ARG A 158 -3.24 -6.18 -17.34
C ARG A 158 -2.79 -5.07 -16.41
N SER A 159 -2.22 -5.47 -15.30
CA SER A 159 -1.55 -4.56 -14.38
C SER A 159 -0.05 -4.81 -14.41
N ARG A 160 0.73 -3.74 -14.41
CA ARG A 160 2.20 -3.81 -14.27
C ARG A 160 2.58 -3.55 -12.82
N ALA A 161 3.48 -4.37 -12.29
CA ALA A 161 4.09 -4.13 -11.00
C ALA A 161 4.95 -2.84 -11.06
N ILE A 162 4.73 -1.96 -10.09
CA ILE A 162 5.50 -0.73 -9.90
C ILE A 162 6.57 -0.95 -8.83
N ALA A 163 6.14 -1.49 -7.67
CA ALA A 163 6.97 -1.76 -6.52
C ALA A 163 6.39 -2.94 -5.73
N ALA A 164 7.26 -3.75 -5.13
CA ALA A 164 6.89 -4.89 -4.30
C ALA A 164 7.43 -4.73 -2.88
N ASN A 165 6.82 -5.42 -1.93
CA ASN A 165 7.25 -5.46 -0.53
C ASN A 165 7.41 -4.08 0.12
N VAL A 166 6.56 -3.13 -0.30
CA VAL A 166 6.43 -1.80 0.30
C VAL A 166 5.72 -1.93 1.64
N ASP A 167 6.30 -1.39 2.69
CA ASP A 167 5.71 -1.41 4.03
C ASP A 167 4.75 -0.22 4.22
N ILE A 168 5.18 0.98 3.74
CA ILE A 168 4.42 2.22 3.89
C ILE A 168 4.36 2.98 2.57
N VAL A 169 3.15 3.33 2.14
CA VAL A 169 2.93 4.31 1.08
C VAL A 169 2.67 5.66 1.72
N VAL A 170 3.58 6.60 1.48
CA VAL A 170 3.49 7.98 1.97
C VAL A 170 2.69 8.80 0.97
N VAL A 171 1.44 9.09 1.32
CA VAL A 171 0.57 9.96 0.52
C VAL A 171 0.87 11.40 0.85
N VAL A 172 1.52 12.13 -0.06
CA VAL A 172 1.90 13.53 0.15
C VAL A 172 0.88 14.44 -0.53
N VAL A 173 0.34 15.37 0.25
CA VAL A 173 -0.51 16.47 -0.21
C VAL A 173 0.12 17.78 0.19
N ALA A 174 -0.16 18.86 -0.55
CA ALA A 174 0.19 20.19 -0.09
C ALA A 174 -0.97 20.75 0.75
N ALA A 175 -0.64 21.42 1.85
CA ALA A 175 -1.63 22.03 2.72
C ALA A 175 -2.29 23.25 2.05
N LYS A 176 -1.56 23.96 1.15
CA LYS A 176 -2.07 25.15 0.47
C LYS A 176 -1.92 25.14 -1.05
N ALA A 177 -0.74 24.90 -1.57
CA ALA A 177 -0.43 25.02 -3.00
C ALA A 177 0.30 23.76 -3.53
N PRO A 178 -0.35 22.92 -4.36
CA PRO A 178 -1.73 22.96 -4.85
C PRO A 178 -2.76 22.79 -3.72
N PRO A 179 -4.04 23.18 -3.93
CA PRO A 179 -5.08 23.06 -2.90
C PRO A 179 -5.24 21.62 -2.40
N LEU A 180 -5.58 21.49 -1.12
CA LEU A 180 -5.87 20.20 -0.49
C LEU A 180 -7.16 19.61 -1.08
N HIS A 181 -7.07 18.42 -1.66
CA HIS A 181 -8.20 17.69 -2.23
C HIS A 181 -8.43 16.36 -1.49
N PRO A 182 -9.36 16.28 -0.52
CA PRO A 182 -9.65 15.05 0.22
C PRO A 182 -9.94 13.84 -0.68
N ARG A 183 -10.68 14.02 -1.77
CA ARG A 183 -10.98 12.93 -2.72
C ARG A 183 -9.75 12.28 -3.33
N LEU A 184 -8.68 13.05 -3.55
CA LEU A 184 -7.43 12.50 -4.04
C LEU A 184 -6.75 11.64 -2.97
N ILE A 185 -6.81 12.07 -1.70
CA ILE A 185 -6.33 11.27 -0.57
C ILE A 185 -7.10 9.95 -0.55
N ASP A 186 -8.43 10.00 -0.64
CA ASP A 186 -9.30 8.83 -0.62
C ASP A 186 -8.96 7.84 -1.73
N ARG A 187 -8.69 8.33 -2.95
CA ARG A 187 -8.23 7.48 -4.07
C ARG A 187 -6.92 6.78 -3.75
N TYR A 188 -5.95 7.48 -3.19
CA TYR A 188 -4.68 6.87 -2.78
C TYR A 188 -4.89 5.84 -1.67
N LEU A 189 -5.68 6.14 -0.63
CA LEU A 189 -5.92 5.22 0.47
C LEU A 189 -6.57 3.92 0.01
N VAL A 190 -7.56 4.00 -0.91
CA VAL A 190 -8.16 2.80 -1.52
C VAL A 190 -7.11 1.98 -2.28
N ALA A 191 -6.24 2.63 -3.06
CA ALA A 191 -5.18 1.94 -3.78
C ALA A 191 -4.16 1.30 -2.83
N VAL A 192 -3.82 1.98 -1.72
CA VAL A 192 -2.91 1.46 -0.68
C VAL A 192 -3.51 0.25 0.02
N GLU A 193 -4.78 0.30 0.45
CA GLU A 193 -5.46 -0.85 1.09
C GLU A 193 -5.43 -2.08 0.17
N ARG A 194 -5.64 -1.88 -1.14
CA ARG A 194 -5.59 -2.97 -2.13
C ARG A 194 -4.18 -3.53 -2.34
N SER A 195 -3.16 -2.74 -2.14
CA SER A 195 -1.77 -3.16 -2.33
C SER A 195 -1.24 -4.05 -1.22
N GLY A 196 -1.87 -4.06 -0.04
CA GLY A 196 -1.41 -4.73 1.17
C GLY A 196 -0.36 -3.94 1.96
N ALA A 197 0.01 -2.72 1.53
CA ALA A 197 0.86 -1.81 2.29
C ALA A 197 0.04 -1.00 3.32
N ARG A 198 0.73 -0.32 4.24
CA ARG A 198 0.13 0.67 5.14
C ARG A 198 0.19 2.06 4.52
N ALA A 199 -0.73 2.94 4.88
CA ALA A 199 -0.70 4.34 4.48
C ALA A 199 -0.07 5.21 5.59
N ALA A 200 0.63 6.28 5.19
CA ALA A 200 0.89 7.46 6.00
C ALA A 200 0.54 8.69 5.16
N LEU A 201 -0.10 9.69 5.75
CA LEU A 201 -0.48 10.93 5.08
C LEU A 201 0.40 12.07 5.55
N VAL A 202 0.99 12.81 4.61
CA VAL A 202 1.83 13.97 4.89
C VAL A 202 1.19 15.21 4.29
N ALA A 203 0.81 16.16 5.14
CA ALA A 203 0.40 17.50 4.74
C ALA A 203 1.64 18.42 4.70
N ASN A 204 2.24 18.55 3.53
CA ASN A 204 3.44 19.35 3.32
C ASN A 204 3.12 20.81 3.06
N LYS A 205 4.10 21.70 3.25
CA LYS A 205 4.04 23.15 3.05
C LYS A 205 3.14 23.85 4.09
N VAL A 206 3.17 23.36 5.32
CA VAL A 206 2.41 24.00 6.43
C VAL A 206 2.98 25.37 6.80
N ASP A 207 4.22 25.67 6.41
CA ASP A 207 4.87 26.98 6.50
C ASP A 207 4.12 28.08 5.76
N LEU A 208 3.31 27.74 4.76
CA LEU A 208 2.51 28.67 3.98
C LEU A 208 1.17 29.03 4.63
N LEU A 209 0.82 28.41 5.74
CA LEU A 209 -0.47 28.55 6.40
C LEU A 209 -0.39 29.53 7.57
N ASP A 210 -1.40 30.38 7.70
CA ASP A 210 -1.70 31.06 8.95
C ASP A 210 -2.40 30.13 9.97
N ASP A 211 -2.68 30.64 11.17
CA ASP A 211 -3.27 29.82 12.24
C ASP A 211 -4.70 29.35 11.95
N ASP A 212 -5.49 30.14 11.23
CA ASP A 212 -6.85 29.77 10.85
C ASP A 212 -6.83 28.70 9.75
N GLU A 213 -5.99 28.87 8.74
CA GLU A 213 -5.76 27.90 7.68
C GLU A 213 -5.21 26.56 8.26
N ARG A 214 -4.30 26.62 9.24
CA ARG A 214 -3.81 25.41 9.93
C ARG A 214 -4.94 24.67 10.65
N ARG A 215 -5.86 25.40 11.30
CA ARG A 215 -7.05 24.79 11.93
C ARG A 215 -7.96 24.14 10.89
N ASP A 216 -8.24 24.81 9.76
CA ASP A 216 -9.05 24.26 8.68
C ASP A 216 -8.43 22.95 8.13
N VAL A 217 -7.15 22.94 7.81
CA VAL A 217 -6.44 21.75 7.33
C VAL A 217 -6.54 20.61 8.34
N ARG A 218 -6.37 20.86 9.64
CA ARG A 218 -6.51 19.84 10.68
C ARG A 218 -7.91 19.26 10.75
N VAL A 219 -8.95 20.08 10.64
CA VAL A 219 -10.35 19.63 10.59
C VAL A 219 -10.58 18.75 9.37
N ARG A 220 -10.13 19.18 8.18
CA ARG A 220 -10.29 18.43 6.93
C ARG A 220 -9.54 17.09 6.93
N LEU A 221 -8.44 16.98 7.67
CA LEU A 221 -7.66 15.76 7.82
C LEU A 221 -8.07 14.90 9.03
N GLY A 222 -8.99 15.40 9.87
CA GLY A 222 -9.54 14.69 11.04
C GLY A 222 -10.04 13.27 10.72
N PRO A 223 -10.89 13.08 9.71
CA PRO A 223 -11.42 11.76 9.35
C PRO A 223 -10.35 10.71 9.08
N TYR A 224 -9.18 11.09 8.57
CA TYR A 224 -8.07 10.15 8.31
C TYR A 224 -7.37 9.74 9.60
N ARG A 225 -7.23 10.66 10.58
CA ARG A 225 -6.71 10.34 11.91
C ARG A 225 -7.63 9.39 12.65
N GLU A 226 -8.95 9.58 12.54
CA GLU A 226 -9.97 8.68 13.12
C GLU A 226 -9.92 7.28 12.52
N LEU A 227 -9.50 7.14 11.26
CA LEU A 227 -9.23 5.85 10.62
C LEU A 227 -7.93 5.18 11.08
N GLY A 228 -7.15 5.83 11.96
CA GLY A 228 -5.85 5.33 12.41
C GLY A 228 -4.73 5.51 11.37
N VAL A 229 -4.93 6.33 10.33
CA VAL A 229 -3.87 6.69 9.40
C VAL A 229 -2.96 7.73 10.07
N PRO A 230 -1.64 7.51 10.19
CA PRO A 230 -0.71 8.54 10.63
C PRO A 230 -0.82 9.76 9.72
N VAL A 231 -1.10 10.93 10.28
CA VAL A 231 -1.20 12.21 9.55
C VAL A 231 -0.19 13.17 10.14
N ILE A 232 0.81 13.53 9.35
CA ILE A 232 1.96 14.32 9.75
C ILE A 232 1.93 15.64 9.02
N ASP A 233 1.94 16.72 9.79
CA ASP A 233 2.04 18.07 9.26
C ASP A 233 3.53 18.37 9.04
N CYS A 234 3.95 18.71 7.80
CA CYS A 234 5.35 18.91 7.44
C CYS A 234 5.59 20.21 6.68
N SER A 235 6.78 20.75 6.86
CA SER A 235 7.39 21.71 5.95
C SER A 235 8.78 21.23 5.56
N ALA A 236 8.96 20.92 4.29
CA ALA A 236 10.27 20.61 3.76
C ALA A 236 11.19 21.85 3.67
N ALA A 237 10.65 23.05 3.80
CA ALA A 237 11.39 24.31 3.69
C ALA A 237 12.09 24.68 5.02
N ASP A 238 11.41 24.54 6.15
CA ASP A 238 11.91 24.90 7.48
C ASP A 238 12.20 23.70 8.39
N GLY A 239 11.80 22.48 7.99
CA GLY A 239 12.07 21.24 8.71
C GLY A 239 10.98 20.83 9.70
N GLU A 240 9.86 21.58 9.83
CA GLU A 240 8.73 21.20 10.68
C GLU A 240 8.24 19.78 10.30
N GLY A 241 8.04 18.90 11.31
CA GLY A 241 7.50 17.55 11.13
C GLY A 241 8.43 16.52 10.48
N ILE A 242 9.65 16.88 10.03
CA ILE A 242 10.56 15.96 9.34
C ILE A 242 11.05 14.84 10.27
N GLU A 243 11.29 15.12 11.55
CA GLU A 243 11.70 14.11 12.52
C GLU A 243 10.56 13.11 12.85
N GLU A 244 9.32 13.60 12.96
CA GLU A 244 8.13 12.75 13.14
C GLU A 244 7.93 11.85 11.92
N LEU A 245 8.08 12.40 10.72
CA LEU A 245 8.03 11.63 9.48
C LEU A 245 9.11 10.55 9.46
N ARG A 246 10.35 10.89 9.83
CA ARG A 246 11.45 9.93 9.91
C ARG A 246 11.15 8.81 10.90
N ALA A 247 10.69 9.15 12.11
CA ALA A 247 10.33 8.17 13.13
C ALA A 247 9.23 7.21 12.66
N THR A 248 8.24 7.75 11.94
CA THR A 248 7.14 6.97 11.35
C THR A 248 7.65 5.98 10.28
N LEU A 249 8.70 6.34 9.54
CA LEU A 249 9.24 5.55 8.43
C LEU A 249 10.43 4.66 8.83
N ALA A 250 10.89 4.72 10.09
CA ALA A 250 12.08 4.01 10.54
C ALA A 250 12.02 2.50 10.24
N GLY A 251 13.06 1.97 9.59
CA GLY A 251 13.17 0.55 9.22
C GLY A 251 12.21 0.07 8.12
N ALA A 252 11.38 0.95 7.58
CA ALA A 252 10.38 0.60 6.56
C ALA A 252 10.90 0.81 5.13
N THR A 253 10.36 0.04 4.19
CA THR A 253 10.45 0.29 2.76
C THR A 253 9.26 1.15 2.33
N CYS A 254 9.54 2.33 1.80
CA CYS A 254 8.54 3.37 1.56
C CYS A 254 8.47 3.77 0.08
N VAL A 255 7.29 4.23 -0.32
CA VAL A 255 7.04 4.87 -1.61
C VAL A 255 6.31 6.18 -1.36
N PHE A 256 6.74 7.27 -2.02
CA PHE A 256 6.11 8.58 -1.92
C PHE A 256 5.19 8.82 -3.12
N VAL A 257 3.89 8.95 -2.87
CA VAL A 257 2.86 9.24 -3.88
C VAL A 257 2.23 10.61 -3.66
N GLY A 258 1.59 11.16 -4.67
CA GLY A 258 0.93 12.47 -4.61
C GLY A 258 1.10 13.26 -5.90
N GLN A 259 0.35 14.32 -6.04
CA GLN A 259 0.37 15.19 -7.22
C GLN A 259 1.74 15.84 -7.48
N SER A 260 1.92 16.35 -8.69
CA SER A 260 3.08 17.21 -8.99
C SER A 260 3.02 18.49 -8.16
N GLY A 261 4.17 18.96 -7.68
CA GLY A 261 4.26 20.21 -6.94
C GLY A 261 3.92 20.14 -5.45
N VAL A 262 3.49 18.97 -4.89
CA VAL A 262 3.23 18.84 -3.45
C VAL A 262 4.50 18.79 -2.59
N GLY A 263 5.68 18.64 -3.21
CA GLY A 263 6.97 18.69 -2.51
C GLY A 263 7.57 17.33 -2.12
N LYS A 264 7.21 16.23 -2.80
CA LYS A 264 7.78 14.88 -2.54
C LYS A 264 9.31 14.88 -2.55
N SER A 265 9.92 15.42 -3.62
CA SER A 265 11.38 15.47 -3.73
C SER A 265 12.01 16.36 -2.66
N SER A 266 11.33 17.44 -2.27
CA SER A 266 11.80 18.32 -1.19
C SER A 266 11.77 17.61 0.17
N LEU A 267 10.71 16.82 0.46
CA LEU A 267 10.63 16.00 1.67
C LEU A 267 11.72 14.92 1.71
N LEU A 268 11.97 14.25 0.59
CA LEU A 268 13.06 13.27 0.48
C LEU A 268 14.43 13.89 0.73
N ASN A 269 14.68 15.09 0.17
CA ASN A 269 15.90 15.85 0.42
C ASN A 269 16.01 16.29 1.91
N ALA A 270 14.92 16.76 2.52
CA ALA A 270 14.89 17.11 3.93
C ALA A 270 15.17 15.92 4.85
N LEU A 271 14.57 14.77 4.58
CA LEU A 271 14.85 13.52 5.29
C LEU A 271 16.34 13.12 5.18
N HIS A 272 16.94 13.30 4.01
CA HIS A 272 18.36 13.02 3.80
C HIS A 272 19.26 14.02 4.57
N ALA A 273 19.00 15.32 4.46
CA ALA A 273 19.80 16.38 5.06
C ALA A 273 19.82 16.31 6.60
N THR A 274 18.65 16.13 7.23
CA THR A 274 18.52 16.05 8.69
C THR A 274 19.25 14.84 9.27
N ALA A 275 19.31 13.73 8.56
CA ALA A 275 20.05 12.54 9.00
C ALA A 275 21.56 12.73 8.85
N ALA A 276 22.02 13.36 7.79
CA ALA A 276 23.44 13.68 7.60
C ALA A 276 23.97 14.62 8.70
N ALA A 277 23.15 15.60 9.13
CA ALA A 277 23.48 16.51 10.22
C ALA A 277 23.65 15.79 11.58
N LYS A 278 22.81 14.78 11.86
CA LYS A 278 22.90 13.98 13.13
C LYS A 278 24.09 13.03 13.18
N THR A 279 24.50 12.51 12.03
CA THR A 279 25.62 11.53 11.99
C THR A 279 26.99 12.18 11.86
N GLY A 280 27.08 13.49 11.72
CA GLY A 280 28.35 14.21 11.53
C GLY A 280 29.10 13.82 10.24
N ALA A 281 28.49 13.02 9.40
CA ALA A 281 29.10 12.51 8.17
C ALA A 281 28.73 13.40 6.99
N VAL A 282 29.47 14.48 6.80
CA VAL A 282 29.54 15.18 5.52
C VAL A 282 30.33 14.28 4.57
N ARG A 283 29.68 13.33 3.91
CA ARG A 283 30.22 12.74 2.70
C ARG A 283 29.92 13.68 1.53
N ALA A 284 30.86 14.59 1.28
CA ALA A 284 30.97 15.25 0.00
C ALA A 284 31.22 14.17 -1.07
N GLY A 285 30.30 14.01 -2.00
CA GLY A 285 30.57 13.26 -3.21
C GLY A 285 29.53 12.21 -3.60
N ASP A 286 28.28 12.61 -3.76
CA ASP A 286 27.42 11.97 -4.76
C ASP A 286 26.63 13.10 -5.44
N GLY A 287 27.23 13.58 -6.52
CA GLY A 287 26.63 14.57 -7.43
C GLY A 287 25.40 13.98 -8.12
N ARG A 288 24.28 13.87 -7.44
CA ARG A 288 22.97 13.59 -8.06
C ARG A 288 22.35 14.87 -8.57
N GLY A 289 23.02 15.44 -9.54
CA GLY A 289 22.42 16.36 -10.48
C GLY A 289 21.60 15.60 -11.51
N ARG A 290 20.35 16.04 -11.71
CA ARG A 290 19.48 15.69 -12.84
C ARG A 290 19.13 14.21 -12.97
N HIS A 291 18.14 13.77 -12.23
CA HIS A 291 17.45 12.53 -12.52
C HIS A 291 16.52 12.68 -13.73
N THR A 292 17.02 12.39 -14.91
CA THR A 292 16.26 11.85 -16.02
C THR A 292 16.12 10.34 -15.77
N THR A 293 15.40 9.96 -14.72
CA THR A 293 15.31 8.55 -14.29
C THR A 293 14.20 7.86 -15.07
N SER A 294 14.55 7.12 -16.10
CA SER A 294 13.67 6.18 -16.80
C SER A 294 13.55 4.82 -16.10
N ALA A 295 14.33 4.55 -15.06
CA ALA A 295 14.37 3.28 -14.34
C ALA A 295 13.92 3.46 -12.88
N SER A 296 13.21 2.45 -12.36
CA SER A 296 12.86 2.35 -10.93
C SER A 296 14.08 1.94 -10.12
N SER A 297 14.26 2.53 -8.94
CA SER A 297 15.37 2.21 -8.06
C SER A 297 14.97 2.24 -6.59
N LEU A 298 15.61 1.38 -5.77
CA LEU A 298 15.53 1.38 -4.32
C LEU A 298 16.85 1.93 -3.78
N TYR A 299 16.77 2.86 -2.84
CA TYR A 299 17.92 3.40 -2.13
C TYR A 299 17.60 3.60 -0.64
N GLU A 300 18.63 3.63 0.17
CA GLU A 300 18.51 3.81 1.60
C GLU A 300 18.83 5.26 1.99
N LEU A 301 17.95 5.84 2.80
CA LEU A 301 18.19 7.11 3.48
C LEU A 301 18.86 6.85 4.82
N PRO A 302 19.67 7.79 5.32
CA PRO A 302 20.22 7.68 6.66
C PRO A 302 19.12 7.46 7.71
N GLY A 303 19.34 6.53 8.65
CA GLY A 303 18.33 6.12 9.64
C GLY A 303 17.53 4.87 9.26
N GLY A 304 17.95 4.14 8.21
CA GLY A 304 17.39 2.86 7.83
C GLY A 304 16.05 2.94 7.06
N VAL A 305 15.68 4.13 6.59
CA VAL A 305 14.50 4.32 5.73
C VAL A 305 14.87 3.95 4.30
N ARG A 306 14.21 2.94 3.73
CA ARG A 306 14.40 2.54 2.34
C ARG A 306 13.33 3.17 1.47
N VAL A 307 13.72 3.77 0.36
CA VAL A 307 12.79 4.45 -0.57
C VAL A 307 12.86 3.81 -1.93
N ILE A 308 11.70 3.45 -2.47
CA ILE A 308 11.56 3.05 -3.87
C ILE A 308 11.10 4.28 -4.66
N ASP A 309 11.94 4.76 -5.58
CA ASP A 309 11.60 5.80 -6.53
C ASP A 309 11.31 5.17 -7.90
N THR A 310 10.12 5.41 -8.41
CA THR A 310 9.68 4.86 -9.70
C THR A 310 9.00 5.93 -10.55
N PRO A 311 9.35 6.04 -11.84
CA PRO A 311 8.71 7.00 -12.74
C PRO A 311 7.20 6.75 -12.90
N GLY A 312 6.76 5.51 -12.71
CA GLY A 312 5.35 5.11 -12.84
C GLY A 312 4.46 5.38 -11.62
N ILE A 313 5.05 5.79 -10.48
CA ILE A 313 4.31 5.96 -9.23
C ILE A 313 3.29 7.11 -9.27
N ARG A 314 3.46 8.09 -10.16
CA ARG A 314 2.48 9.17 -10.39
C ARG A 314 1.14 8.66 -10.91
N GLN A 315 1.12 7.46 -11.51
CA GLN A 315 -0.06 6.80 -12.06
C GLN A 315 -0.61 5.71 -11.10
N PHE A 316 -0.03 5.59 -9.90
CA PHE A 316 -0.59 4.76 -8.86
C PHE A 316 -1.90 5.40 -8.39
N SER A 317 -3.02 4.81 -8.79
CA SER A 317 -4.36 5.28 -8.45
C SER A 317 -5.35 4.13 -8.58
N VAL A 318 -6.55 4.33 -8.09
CA VAL A 318 -7.67 3.41 -8.30
C VAL A 318 -8.23 3.69 -9.69
N ASP A 319 -7.81 2.92 -10.67
CA ASP A 319 -8.45 2.91 -11.99
C ASP A 319 -9.29 1.63 -12.09
N ASP A 320 -10.55 1.73 -12.54
CA ASP A 320 -11.46 0.63 -12.87
C ASP A 320 -11.80 -0.37 -11.75
N ALA A 321 -11.95 0.08 -10.50
CA ALA A 321 -12.50 -0.76 -9.44
C ALA A 321 -14.02 -0.92 -9.60
N ASP A 322 -14.52 -2.16 -9.57
CA ASP A 322 -15.96 -2.38 -9.42
C ASP A 322 -16.46 -1.85 -8.04
N ALA A 323 -17.78 -1.61 -7.93
CA ALA A 323 -18.38 -1.01 -6.74
C ALA A 323 -18.05 -1.75 -5.43
N ILE A 324 -18.00 -3.07 -5.47
CA ILE A 324 -17.74 -3.90 -4.28
C ILE A 324 -16.27 -3.79 -3.89
N THR A 325 -15.39 -3.87 -4.86
CA THR A 325 -13.94 -3.73 -4.65
C THR A 325 -13.58 -2.32 -4.18
N LEU A 326 -14.33 -1.31 -4.63
CA LEU A 326 -14.17 0.07 -4.17
C LEU A 326 -14.61 0.22 -2.71
N ALA A 327 -15.76 -0.35 -2.33
CA ALA A 327 -16.27 -0.30 -0.95
C ALA A 327 -15.29 -0.96 0.04
N ASP A 328 -14.61 -2.05 -0.34
CA ASP A 328 -13.60 -2.71 0.47
C ASP A 328 -12.40 -1.78 0.80
N GLY A 329 -12.15 -0.77 -0.02
CA GLY A 329 -11.11 0.24 0.21
C GLY A 329 -11.51 1.33 1.22
N PHE A 330 -12.78 1.37 1.64
CA PHE A 330 -13.27 2.24 2.70
C PHE A 330 -13.43 1.41 3.99
N ALA A 331 -12.34 1.29 4.76
CA ALA A 331 -12.26 0.39 5.92
C ALA A 331 -13.38 0.65 6.95
N GLU A 332 -13.81 1.90 7.07
CA GLU A 332 -14.91 2.33 7.95
C GLU A 332 -16.27 1.76 7.57
N PHE A 333 -16.46 1.26 6.35
CA PHE A 333 -17.71 0.62 5.94
C PHE A 333 -17.85 -0.81 6.49
N ALA A 334 -16.74 -1.50 6.73
CA ALA A 334 -16.73 -2.91 7.07
C ALA A 334 -17.60 -3.27 8.31
N PRO A 335 -17.64 -2.50 9.43
CA PRO A 335 -18.48 -2.80 10.57
C PRO A 335 -19.98 -2.72 10.27
N TYR A 336 -20.37 -1.97 9.22
CA TYR A 336 -21.77 -1.73 8.85
C TYR A 336 -22.20 -2.57 7.65
N ALA A 337 -21.31 -2.83 6.70
CA ALA A 337 -21.63 -3.53 5.45
C ALA A 337 -22.28 -4.91 5.65
N THR A 338 -21.90 -5.62 6.72
CA THR A 338 -22.46 -6.93 7.07
C THR A 338 -23.93 -6.86 7.51
N ARG A 339 -24.43 -5.68 7.90
CA ARG A 339 -25.80 -5.42 8.36
C ARG A 339 -26.70 -4.86 7.28
N CYS A 340 -26.20 -4.67 6.05
CA CYS A 340 -27.01 -4.26 4.93
C CYS A 340 -28.08 -5.30 4.58
N ARG A 341 -29.26 -4.84 4.17
CA ARG A 341 -30.36 -5.71 3.75
C ARG A 341 -29.97 -6.62 2.57
N PHE A 342 -29.17 -6.11 1.62
CA PHE A 342 -28.73 -6.86 0.45
C PHE A 342 -27.28 -7.28 0.61
N ARG A 343 -26.93 -8.51 0.20
CA ARG A 343 -25.56 -9.05 0.32
C ARG A 343 -24.58 -8.43 -0.68
N ASP A 344 -25.08 -7.95 -1.79
CA ASP A 344 -24.37 -7.28 -2.88
C ASP A 344 -24.59 -5.76 -2.85
N CYS A 345 -24.91 -5.22 -1.66
CA CYS A 345 -25.14 -3.80 -1.48
C CYS A 345 -23.93 -2.99 -1.92
N THR A 346 -24.15 -2.08 -2.87
CA THR A 346 -23.12 -1.15 -3.33
C THR A 346 -23.02 0.08 -2.43
N HIS A 347 -23.87 0.19 -1.40
CA HIS A 347 -23.96 1.31 -0.46
C HIS A 347 -24.29 2.65 -1.14
N ALA A 348 -24.83 2.62 -2.35
CA ALA A 348 -25.15 3.80 -3.16
C ALA A 348 -26.64 4.17 -3.11
N HIS A 349 -27.50 3.28 -3.58
CA HIS A 349 -28.92 3.54 -3.78
C HIS A 349 -29.85 2.56 -3.04
N GLU A 350 -29.32 1.47 -2.53
CA GLU A 350 -30.13 0.40 -1.97
C GLU A 350 -30.88 0.84 -0.71
N PRO A 351 -32.17 0.46 -0.58
CA PRO A 351 -32.94 0.69 0.64
C PRO A 351 -32.47 -0.25 1.77
N GLY A 352 -32.45 0.26 3.00
CA GLY A 352 -31.98 -0.50 4.16
C GLY A 352 -30.47 -0.75 4.18
N CYS A 353 -29.70 0.16 3.59
CA CYS A 353 -28.24 0.14 3.63
C CYS A 353 -27.74 0.64 5.00
N ALA A 354 -27.04 -0.22 5.74
CA ALA A 354 -26.52 0.13 7.06
C ALA A 354 -25.33 1.10 7.01
N VAL A 355 -24.57 1.13 5.92
CA VAL A 355 -23.53 2.13 5.70
C VAL A 355 -24.13 3.53 5.55
N LYS A 356 -25.22 3.69 4.77
CA LYS A 356 -25.92 4.98 4.66
C LYS A 356 -26.47 5.44 5.99
N ALA A 357 -27.10 4.54 6.76
CA ALA A 357 -27.58 4.86 8.10
C ALA A 357 -26.42 5.34 9.01
N ALA A 358 -25.27 4.68 8.96
CA ALA A 358 -24.09 5.09 9.74
C ALA A 358 -23.54 6.47 9.30
N VAL A 359 -23.70 6.85 8.04
CA VAL A 359 -23.38 8.21 7.56
C VAL A 359 -24.36 9.24 8.12
N ASP A 360 -25.67 8.92 8.12
CA ASP A 360 -26.71 9.78 8.64
C ASP A 360 -26.55 10.01 10.15
N ASP A 361 -26.17 8.96 10.89
CA ASP A 361 -25.88 8.99 12.33
C ASP A 361 -24.52 9.63 12.66
N GLY A 362 -23.69 10.01 11.67
CA GLY A 362 -22.39 10.62 11.86
C GLY A 362 -21.27 9.65 12.26
N ALA A 363 -21.52 8.35 12.28
CA ALA A 363 -20.52 7.32 12.57
C ALA A 363 -19.54 7.07 11.41
N ILE A 364 -19.91 7.50 10.21
CA ILE A 364 -19.06 7.58 9.02
C ILE A 364 -19.06 9.04 8.55
N ALA A 365 -17.87 9.61 8.32
CA ALA A 365 -17.73 10.97 7.86
C ALA A 365 -18.41 11.18 6.50
N ARG A 366 -19.30 12.16 6.40
CA ARG A 366 -20.04 12.49 5.14
C ARG A 366 -19.11 12.79 3.98
N THR A 367 -17.96 13.43 4.25
CA THR A 367 -16.94 13.74 3.23
C THR A 367 -16.33 12.48 2.62
N ARG A 368 -16.08 11.47 3.44
CA ARG A 368 -15.57 10.16 3.00
C ARG A 368 -16.60 9.42 2.17
N TYR A 369 -17.84 9.39 2.64
CA TYR A 369 -18.92 8.78 1.88
C TYR A 369 -19.19 9.50 0.54
N ALA A 370 -19.11 10.83 0.50
CA ALA A 370 -19.22 11.62 -0.74
C ALA A 370 -18.08 11.26 -1.72
N SER A 371 -16.85 11.08 -1.23
CA SER A 371 -15.73 10.60 -2.05
C SER A 371 -15.99 9.20 -2.61
N TYR A 372 -16.49 8.27 -1.79
CA TYR A 372 -16.90 6.94 -2.24
C TYR A 372 -17.91 7.00 -3.37
N ARG A 373 -19.00 7.76 -3.18
CA ARG A 373 -20.06 7.94 -4.18
C ARG A 373 -19.51 8.45 -5.51
N LYS A 374 -18.60 9.42 -5.46
CA LYS A 374 -17.99 10.00 -6.66
C LYS A 374 -17.02 9.05 -7.36
N LEU A 375 -16.26 8.28 -6.60
CA LEU A 375 -15.38 7.23 -7.14
C LEU A 375 -16.20 6.09 -7.80
N LEU A 376 -17.40 5.85 -7.31
CA LEU A 376 -18.34 4.88 -7.89
C LEU A 376 -18.97 5.35 -9.21
N GLY A 377 -18.70 6.58 -9.65
CA GLY A 377 -19.32 7.16 -10.84
C GLY A 377 -20.72 7.73 -10.62
N GLY A 378 -21.10 7.95 -9.35
CA GLY A 378 -22.37 8.62 -9.01
C GLY A 378 -22.22 10.13 -8.97
N ASP A 379 -23.15 10.86 -9.58
CA ASP A 379 -23.36 12.28 -9.34
C ASP A 379 -23.87 12.46 -7.90
N GLY A 380 -22.95 12.41 -6.93
CA GLY A 380 -23.29 12.75 -5.55
C GLY A 380 -23.45 14.26 -5.44
N ASP A 381 -24.63 14.71 -5.02
CA ASP A 381 -24.84 16.08 -4.57
C ASP A 381 -23.68 16.51 -3.67
N ASP A 382 -22.91 17.50 -4.12
CA ASP A 382 -21.85 18.12 -3.36
C ASP A 382 -22.50 19.12 -2.40
N PRO A 383 -22.55 18.88 -1.07
CA PRO A 383 -23.18 19.82 -0.15
C PRO A 383 -22.49 21.18 -0.08
N GLN A 384 -21.43 21.42 -0.86
CA GLN A 384 -20.68 22.68 -0.89
C GLN A 384 -20.88 23.52 -2.17
N GLN A 385 -21.83 23.18 -3.06
CA GLN A 385 -22.21 24.04 -4.19
C GLN A 385 -23.44 24.92 -3.94
N GLY A 386 -23.97 24.95 -2.73
CA GLY A 386 -24.99 25.90 -2.31
C GLY A 386 -24.38 26.92 -1.35
N ASP A 387 -23.95 28.07 -1.82
CA ASP A 387 -23.97 29.41 -1.23
C ASP A 387 -22.86 30.28 -1.82
N GLY A 388 -23.09 30.71 -3.04
CA GLY A 388 -22.15 31.64 -3.70
C GLY A 388 -22.74 32.36 -4.89
N ALA A 389 -24.05 32.69 -4.82
CA ALA A 389 -24.65 33.63 -5.77
C ALA A 389 -25.93 34.22 -5.17
N GLU A 390 -25.77 35.28 -4.41
CA GLU A 390 -26.77 36.35 -4.26
C GLU A 390 -26.18 37.41 -3.34
N ASN A 391 -25.49 38.37 -3.92
CA ASN A 391 -25.59 39.77 -3.52
C ASN A 391 -24.92 40.69 -4.56
N THR A 392 -25.70 41.05 -5.58
CA THR A 392 -25.54 42.30 -6.32
C THR A 392 -26.89 42.98 -6.32
N GLY A 393 -27.03 43.95 -5.46
CA GLY A 393 -28.07 44.93 -5.41
C GLY A 393 -27.43 46.23 -4.93
#